data_4bab97a2dabb910d9b2a029a313e8b0d
#
_entry.id   4bab97a2dabb910d9b2a029a313e8b0d
#
_cell.length_a   1.000
_cell.length_b   1.000
_cell.length_c   1.000
_cell.angle_alpha   90.00
_cell.angle_beta   90.00
_cell.angle_gamma   90.00
#
_symmetry.space_group_name_H-M   'P 1'
#
loop_
_entity.id
_entity.type
_entity.pdbx_description
1 polymer ?
#
loop_
_entity_poly.entity_id
_entity_poly.type
_entity_poly.pdbx_seq_one_letter_code
_entity_poly.pdbx_strand_id
1 'polypeptide(L)'
;MARDQIDMTPLQSRDELVAWLAAGVKPVSEFRIGTEHEKTPFTLQGHQPVPYEGARGIGALLDGMKLLLGWEPIMERGNIIGLYDVTGGGAISLEPGGQFELSGAPVETVHQTQSELMAHLAQVREIAAPLGIGFLGLGMTPSWSRAQIPVMPKGRYKIMTNYMPKVGQYGLDMMYRTCTVQTNLDFSSEADMVKKLRVSVALQPIATALFANSPFTEGNANGFQSFRSEIWRDTDNARSGMIPWAFEEGMGFERWVDYALDVPMYFVKRGDAYIDVAGSSFRDFFDGKNSAFPNERPTLSDWANHLSTIFPEVRLKRYLEMRGADGVPWDRLPALPAFWVGLLYDDVSLDAAWDIAKHWNAQERQALRDDVPRFGFKARIRDRYLFEVAKECVTLAHAGLRRRARLDHFGRDETRHLEPLQRTIEAGRTPAEEMLEKFHGPWKGSVEPAYDEYAF
;
A
#
# COMPACT_ATOMS: atom_id res chain seq x y z
N MET A 1 9.28 -3.97 1.00
CA MET A 1 10.25 -4.97 1.49
C MET A 1 10.94 -4.40 2.71
N ALA A 2 10.77 -5.05 3.85
CA ALA A 2 11.36 -4.58 5.10
C ALA A 2 12.88 -4.88 5.21
N ARG A 3 13.39 -5.85 4.47
CA ARG A 3 14.83 -6.17 4.44
C ARG A 3 15.39 -5.89 3.04
N ASP A 4 16.46 -5.07 2.99
CA ASP A 4 17.23 -4.83 1.77
C ASP A 4 18.07 -6.08 1.46
N GLN A 5 17.88 -6.66 0.29
CA GLN A 5 18.89 -7.57 -0.24
C GLN A 5 20.09 -6.73 -0.66
N ILE A 6 21.23 -6.99 -0.03
CA ILE A 6 22.46 -6.24 -0.35
C ILE A 6 23.13 -6.93 -1.52
N ASP A 7 22.97 -6.36 -2.70
CA ASP A 7 23.73 -6.73 -3.91
C ASP A 7 24.46 -5.48 -4.40
N MET A 8 25.77 -5.45 -4.14
CA MET A 8 26.64 -4.33 -4.47
C MET A 8 27.27 -4.47 -5.86
N THR A 9 26.77 -5.36 -6.71
CA THR A 9 27.22 -5.50 -8.10
C THR A 9 26.90 -4.21 -8.86
N PRO A 10 27.91 -3.52 -9.43
CA PRO A 10 27.69 -2.31 -10.21
C PRO A 10 26.96 -2.64 -11.52
N LEU A 11 25.93 -1.86 -11.81
CA LEU A 11 25.17 -1.99 -13.05
C LEU A 11 25.99 -1.53 -14.25
N GLN A 12 25.98 -2.33 -15.31
CA GLN A 12 26.75 -2.07 -16.54
C GLN A 12 25.87 -1.57 -17.68
N SER A 13 24.63 -2.04 -17.77
CA SER A 13 23.73 -1.70 -18.87
C SER A 13 22.27 -1.51 -18.38
N ARG A 14 21.49 -0.79 -19.18
CA ARG A 14 20.05 -0.64 -18.98
C ARG A 14 19.32 -2.00 -19.06
N ASP A 15 19.84 -2.93 -19.84
CA ASP A 15 19.26 -4.25 -20.02
C ASP A 15 19.25 -5.08 -18.71
N GLU A 16 20.23 -4.83 -17.82
CA GLU A 16 20.24 -5.46 -16.50
C GLU A 16 19.06 -5.00 -15.63
N LEU A 17 18.63 -3.73 -15.77
CA LEU A 17 17.46 -3.20 -15.09
C LEU A 17 16.16 -3.86 -15.61
N VAL A 18 16.08 -4.03 -16.93
CA VAL A 18 14.98 -4.74 -17.61
C VAL A 18 14.95 -6.19 -17.16
N ALA A 19 16.10 -6.88 -17.20
CA ALA A 19 16.24 -8.26 -16.75
C ALA A 19 15.84 -8.45 -15.28
N TRP A 20 16.15 -7.46 -14.42
CA TRP A 20 15.76 -7.49 -13.00
C TRP A 20 14.23 -7.51 -12.84
N LEU A 21 13.49 -6.73 -13.63
CA LEU A 21 12.02 -6.75 -13.65
C LEU A 21 11.49 -8.06 -14.25
N ALA A 22 12.04 -8.46 -15.39
CA ALA A 22 11.65 -9.68 -16.09
C ALA A 22 11.84 -10.95 -15.25
N ALA A 23 12.80 -10.95 -14.32
CA ALA A 23 12.99 -12.04 -13.35
C ALA A 23 11.79 -12.21 -12.38
N GLY A 24 10.80 -11.32 -12.41
CA GLY A 24 9.52 -11.51 -11.73
C GLY A 24 8.54 -12.45 -12.45
N VAL A 25 8.79 -12.76 -13.73
CA VAL A 25 7.96 -13.70 -14.51
C VAL A 25 8.07 -15.10 -13.92
N LYS A 26 6.91 -15.74 -13.67
CA LYS A 26 6.85 -17.10 -13.15
C LYS A 26 5.60 -17.84 -13.66
N PRO A 27 5.61 -19.16 -13.71
CA PRO A 27 4.44 -19.91 -14.13
C PRO A 27 3.26 -19.71 -13.18
N VAL A 28 2.03 -19.78 -13.69
CA VAL A 28 0.79 -19.58 -12.92
C VAL A 28 0.71 -20.49 -11.67
N SER A 29 1.29 -21.68 -11.74
CA SER A 29 1.35 -22.61 -10.59
C SER A 29 2.20 -22.10 -9.42
N GLU A 30 3.09 -21.13 -9.68
CA GLU A 30 3.95 -20.52 -8.67
C GLU A 30 3.47 -19.14 -8.21
N PHE A 31 2.31 -18.70 -8.68
CA PHE A 31 1.74 -17.42 -8.26
C PHE A 31 1.51 -17.38 -6.76
N ARG A 32 1.86 -16.25 -6.18
CA ARG A 32 1.67 -15.95 -4.76
C ARG A 32 0.87 -14.68 -4.58
N ILE A 33 0.37 -14.51 -3.38
CA ILE A 33 -0.36 -13.34 -2.91
C ILE A 33 0.44 -12.75 -1.78
N GLY A 34 0.92 -11.51 -1.93
CA GLY A 34 1.47 -10.72 -0.84
C GLY A 34 0.43 -9.71 -0.37
N THR A 35 0.34 -9.48 0.93
CA THR A 35 -0.55 -8.48 1.49
C THR A 35 0.22 -7.61 2.46
N GLU A 36 0.15 -6.30 2.27
CA GLU A 36 0.72 -5.32 3.19
C GLU A 36 -0.43 -4.57 3.87
N HIS A 37 -0.35 -4.36 5.17
CA HIS A 37 -1.33 -3.55 5.88
C HIS A 37 -0.69 -2.76 7.01
N GLU A 38 -1.07 -1.52 7.07
CA GLU A 38 -0.66 -0.55 8.08
C GLU A 38 -1.78 -0.33 9.09
N LYS A 39 -1.39 -0.02 10.32
CA LYS A 39 -2.31 0.34 11.41
C LYS A 39 -1.67 1.42 12.28
N THR A 40 -2.48 2.38 12.71
CA THR A 40 -2.00 3.48 13.54
C THR A 40 -1.99 3.07 15.01
N PRO A 41 -0.83 3.03 15.70
CA PRO A 41 -0.77 2.78 17.13
C PRO A 41 -1.25 4.01 17.90
N PHE A 42 -2.02 3.78 18.98
CA PHE A 42 -2.48 4.82 19.88
C PHE A 42 -2.45 4.34 21.33
N THR A 43 -2.34 5.26 22.29
CA THR A 43 -2.43 4.92 23.70
C THR A 43 -3.89 4.64 24.08
N LEU A 44 -4.16 3.49 24.72
CA LEU A 44 -5.51 3.13 25.17
C LEU A 44 -6.11 4.15 26.13
N GLN A 45 -5.27 4.86 26.89
CA GLN A 45 -5.71 5.94 27.75
C GLN A 45 -5.45 7.29 27.07
N GLY A 46 -6.52 7.98 26.66
CA GLY A 46 -6.49 9.32 26.10
C GLY A 46 -6.19 9.39 24.60
N HIS A 47 -6.11 8.25 23.91
CA HIS A 47 -6.01 8.11 22.45
C HIS A 47 -4.92 9.02 21.82
N GLN A 48 -3.72 9.02 22.44
CA GLN A 48 -2.58 9.83 21.97
C GLN A 48 -1.67 9.01 21.05
N PRO A 49 -0.90 9.67 20.17
CA PRO A 49 0.13 8.99 19.38
C PRO A 49 1.16 8.29 20.29
N VAL A 50 1.63 7.12 19.88
CA VAL A 50 2.63 6.36 20.66
C VAL A 50 4.03 6.82 20.24
N PRO A 51 4.87 7.32 21.16
CA PRO A 51 6.25 7.70 20.84
C PRO A 51 7.11 6.47 20.54
N TYR A 52 8.24 6.66 19.87
CA TYR A 52 9.20 5.57 19.69
C TYR A 52 9.87 5.18 21.00
N GLU A 53 10.25 6.17 21.80
CA GLU A 53 11.03 6.04 23.02
C GLU A 53 10.16 5.66 24.24
N GLY A 54 10.81 5.13 25.27
CA GLY A 54 10.19 4.84 26.55
C GLY A 54 9.70 3.39 26.70
N ALA A 55 9.42 3.00 27.95
CA ALA A 55 9.01 1.63 28.30
C ALA A 55 7.65 1.20 27.71
N ARG A 56 6.87 2.13 27.17
CA ARG A 56 5.56 1.91 26.52
C ARG A 56 5.55 2.46 25.09
N GLY A 57 6.74 2.64 24.49
CA GLY A 57 6.90 3.15 23.13
C GLY A 57 6.93 2.04 22.07
N ILE A 58 7.00 2.47 20.82
CA ILE A 58 7.09 1.56 19.66
C ILE A 58 8.36 0.69 19.72
N GLY A 59 9.49 1.22 20.23
CA GLY A 59 10.71 0.44 20.42
C GLY A 59 10.49 -0.74 21.36
N ALA A 60 9.81 -0.52 22.51
CA ALA A 60 9.48 -1.58 23.46
C ALA A 60 8.48 -2.60 22.87
N LEU A 61 7.53 -2.16 22.05
CA LEU A 61 6.64 -3.04 21.31
C LEU A 61 7.42 -3.96 20.36
N LEU A 62 8.34 -3.42 19.55
CA LEU A 62 9.16 -4.22 18.65
C LEU A 62 10.08 -5.20 19.39
N ASP A 63 10.67 -4.79 20.53
CA ASP A 63 11.47 -5.69 21.36
C ASP A 63 10.63 -6.85 21.93
N GLY A 64 9.40 -6.57 22.38
CA GLY A 64 8.47 -7.59 22.83
C GLY A 64 8.07 -8.55 21.71
N MET A 65 7.74 -8.00 20.52
CA MET A 65 7.42 -8.81 19.34
C MET A 65 8.59 -9.68 18.88
N LYS A 66 9.81 -9.15 18.92
CA LYS A 66 11.05 -9.91 18.64
C LYS A 66 11.18 -11.13 19.55
N LEU A 67 10.93 -10.96 20.85
CA LEU A 67 11.01 -12.05 21.82
C LEU A 67 9.91 -13.09 21.60
N LEU A 68 8.69 -12.64 21.28
CA LEU A 68 7.55 -13.53 21.03
C LEU A 68 7.72 -14.34 19.74
N LEU A 69 8.15 -13.67 18.65
CA LEU A 69 8.20 -14.25 17.31
C LEU A 69 9.52 -14.99 17.02
N GLY A 70 10.60 -14.62 17.67
CA GLY A 70 11.94 -15.09 17.33
C GLY A 70 12.44 -14.54 15.99
N TRP A 71 11.83 -13.49 15.46
CA TRP A 71 12.21 -12.86 14.21
C TRP A 71 13.48 -12.01 14.36
N GLU A 72 14.26 -11.91 13.27
CA GLU A 72 15.47 -11.09 13.25
C GLU A 72 15.13 -9.60 13.31
N PRO A 73 15.77 -8.81 14.20
CA PRO A 73 15.57 -7.39 14.26
C PRO A 73 16.22 -6.68 13.06
N ILE A 74 15.50 -5.75 12.45
CA ILE A 74 16.04 -4.80 11.49
C ILE A 74 16.50 -3.59 12.29
N MET A 75 17.81 -3.34 12.28
CA MET A 75 18.43 -2.28 13.08
C MET A 75 18.87 -1.11 12.21
N GLU A 76 18.73 0.11 12.74
CA GLU A 76 19.32 1.31 12.17
C GLU A 76 19.87 2.21 13.30
N ARG A 77 21.18 2.48 13.26
CA ARG A 77 21.88 3.31 14.26
C ARG A 77 21.55 2.95 15.72
N GLY A 78 21.47 1.66 15.99
CA GLY A 78 21.18 1.13 17.33
C GLY A 78 19.68 1.08 17.68
N ASN A 79 18.78 1.58 16.83
CA ASN A 79 17.33 1.47 17.05
C ASN A 79 16.75 0.27 16.27
N ILE A 80 15.83 -0.46 16.93
CA ILE A 80 15.03 -1.48 16.25
C ILE A 80 13.94 -0.78 15.41
N ILE A 81 13.93 -0.99 14.09
CA ILE A 81 13.01 -0.32 13.16
C ILE A 81 12.10 -1.29 12.41
N GLY A 82 12.19 -2.55 12.73
CA GLY A 82 11.37 -3.62 12.15
C GLY A 82 11.86 -4.99 12.57
N LEU A 83 11.15 -6.00 12.08
CA LEU A 83 11.44 -7.41 12.31
C LEU A 83 11.32 -8.17 10.98
N TYR A 84 12.11 -9.20 10.79
CA TYR A 84 12.08 -10.03 9.60
C TYR A 84 11.98 -11.52 9.93
N ASP A 85 11.02 -12.22 9.36
CA ASP A 85 10.88 -13.66 9.39
C ASP A 85 11.79 -14.30 8.34
N VAL A 86 12.89 -14.87 8.78
CA VAL A 86 13.86 -15.53 7.89
C VAL A 86 13.33 -16.82 7.26
N THR A 87 12.27 -17.39 7.82
CA THR A 87 11.67 -18.65 7.39
C THR A 87 10.48 -18.40 6.44
N GLY A 88 9.52 -17.60 6.86
CA GLY A 88 8.30 -17.34 6.12
C GLY A 88 8.40 -16.18 5.13
N GLY A 89 9.37 -15.28 5.32
CA GLY A 89 9.58 -14.12 4.45
C GLY A 89 8.68 -12.93 4.77
N GLY A 90 7.88 -13.00 5.84
CA GLY A 90 7.11 -11.87 6.35
C GLY A 90 7.99 -10.86 7.07
N ALA A 91 7.50 -9.62 7.21
CA ALA A 91 8.24 -8.58 7.92
C ALA A 91 7.30 -7.60 8.62
N ILE A 92 7.75 -7.08 9.76
CA ILE A 92 7.15 -5.93 10.41
C ILE A 92 8.05 -4.73 10.16
N SER A 93 7.45 -3.60 9.73
CA SER A 93 8.17 -2.35 9.57
C SER A 93 7.42 -1.17 10.17
N LEU A 94 8.14 -0.06 10.35
CA LEU A 94 7.57 1.21 10.79
C LEU A 94 7.50 2.15 9.61
N GLU A 95 6.37 2.84 9.49
CA GLU A 95 6.22 3.99 8.65
C GLU A 95 6.57 5.29 9.41
N PRO A 96 6.76 6.46 8.75
CA PRO A 96 7.32 7.66 9.38
C PRO A 96 6.65 8.14 10.65
N GLY A 97 5.34 8.02 10.75
CA GLY A 97 4.52 8.42 11.90
C GLY A 97 4.30 7.31 12.95
N GLY A 98 4.99 6.18 12.80
CA GLY A 98 4.83 5.01 13.67
C GLY A 98 3.73 4.05 13.22
N GLN A 99 3.14 4.26 12.04
CA GLN A 99 2.22 3.28 11.46
C GLN A 99 2.94 1.93 11.42
N PHE A 100 2.31 0.95 12.03
CA PHE A 100 2.86 -0.38 12.25
C PHE A 100 2.41 -1.29 11.11
N GLU A 101 3.34 -1.63 10.25
CA GLU A 101 3.07 -2.39 9.03
C GLU A 101 3.41 -3.87 9.20
N LEU A 102 2.54 -4.74 8.71
CA LEU A 102 2.90 -6.10 8.32
C LEU A 102 3.02 -6.15 6.80
N SER A 103 4.21 -6.48 6.30
CA SER A 103 4.40 -7.00 4.94
C SER A 103 4.35 -8.52 5.03
N GLY A 104 3.21 -9.11 4.67
CA GLY A 104 2.95 -10.54 4.81
C GLY A 104 3.83 -11.39 3.92
N ALA A 105 3.93 -12.67 4.28
CA ALA A 105 4.62 -13.68 3.47
C ALA A 105 3.92 -13.87 2.11
N PRO A 106 4.67 -14.28 1.05
CA PRO A 106 4.07 -14.64 -0.23
C PRO A 106 3.35 -16.00 -0.12
N VAL A 107 2.03 -15.95 0.04
CA VAL A 107 1.17 -17.13 0.27
C VAL A 107 0.41 -17.56 -0.98
N GLU A 108 -0.13 -18.79 -0.99
CA GLU A 108 -0.83 -19.34 -2.16
C GLU A 108 -2.31 -18.96 -2.24
N THR A 109 -2.93 -18.72 -1.09
CA THR A 109 -4.38 -18.51 -1.00
C THR A 109 -4.74 -17.34 -0.12
N VAL A 110 -5.91 -16.73 -0.37
CA VAL A 110 -6.48 -15.69 0.50
C VAL A 110 -6.83 -16.26 1.89
N HIS A 111 -7.09 -17.57 2.00
CA HIS A 111 -7.26 -18.24 3.29
C HIS A 111 -5.98 -18.16 4.15
N GLN A 112 -4.81 -18.35 3.54
CA GLN A 112 -3.53 -18.19 4.22
C GLN A 112 -3.27 -16.73 4.61
N THR A 113 -3.62 -15.76 3.75
CA THR A 113 -3.59 -14.33 4.10
C THR A 113 -4.45 -14.05 5.33
N GLN A 114 -5.67 -14.57 5.38
CA GLN A 114 -6.55 -14.45 6.57
C GLN A 114 -5.91 -15.07 7.82
N SER A 115 -5.30 -16.24 7.68
CA SER A 115 -4.67 -16.94 8.82
C SER A 115 -3.45 -16.17 9.34
N GLU A 116 -2.62 -15.65 8.45
CA GLU A 116 -1.47 -14.79 8.78
C GLU A 116 -1.92 -13.52 9.50
N LEU A 117 -2.95 -12.85 8.97
CA LEU A 117 -3.53 -11.67 9.60
C LEU A 117 -4.00 -11.96 11.03
N MET A 118 -4.78 -13.01 11.23
CA MET A 118 -5.32 -13.37 12.54
C MET A 118 -4.21 -13.72 13.54
N ALA A 119 -3.17 -14.44 13.09
CA ALA A 119 -2.00 -14.73 13.90
C ALA A 119 -1.27 -13.45 14.30
N HIS A 120 -1.01 -12.57 13.34
CA HIS A 120 -0.34 -11.29 13.58
C HIS A 120 -1.11 -10.40 14.58
N LEU A 121 -2.42 -10.27 14.42
CA LEU A 121 -3.24 -9.47 15.32
C LEU A 121 -3.24 -10.01 16.75
N ALA A 122 -3.30 -11.34 16.92
CA ALA A 122 -3.22 -11.97 18.22
C ALA A 122 -1.86 -11.70 18.88
N GLN A 123 -0.76 -11.89 18.13
CA GLN A 123 0.61 -11.66 18.59
C GLN A 123 0.86 -10.20 18.97
N VAL A 124 0.41 -9.26 18.11
CA VAL A 124 0.54 -7.82 18.39
C VAL A 124 -0.24 -7.45 19.66
N ARG A 125 -1.47 -7.94 19.80
CA ARG A 125 -2.32 -7.66 20.98
C ARG A 125 -1.68 -8.16 22.27
N GLU A 126 -1.07 -9.35 22.25
CA GLU A 126 -0.40 -9.93 23.42
C GLU A 126 0.70 -9.01 23.97
N ILE A 127 1.48 -8.38 23.09
CA ILE A 127 2.56 -7.47 23.49
C ILE A 127 2.06 -6.04 23.72
N ALA A 128 1.15 -5.55 22.89
CA ALA A 128 0.69 -4.18 22.93
C ALA A 128 -0.24 -3.86 24.10
N ALA A 129 -1.13 -4.78 24.48
CA ALA A 129 -2.10 -4.56 25.56
C ALA A 129 -1.44 -4.25 26.91
N PRO A 130 -0.41 -5.01 27.38
CA PRO A 130 0.32 -4.66 28.62
C PRO A 130 1.04 -3.31 28.52
N LEU A 131 1.43 -2.87 27.32
CA LEU A 131 2.04 -1.56 27.10
C LEU A 131 1.00 -0.43 27.07
N GLY A 132 -0.30 -0.76 27.06
CA GLY A 132 -1.37 0.21 26.93
C GLY A 132 -1.50 0.77 25.52
N ILE A 133 -1.14 0.00 24.49
CA ILE A 133 -1.19 0.38 23.07
C ILE A 133 -2.34 -0.36 22.40
N GLY A 134 -3.19 0.40 21.67
CA GLY A 134 -4.16 -0.09 20.71
C GLY A 134 -3.76 0.25 19.28
N PHE A 135 -4.45 -0.32 18.31
CA PHE A 135 -4.21 -0.06 16.89
C PHE A 135 -5.50 0.29 16.17
N LEU A 136 -5.47 1.32 15.36
CA LEU A 136 -6.62 1.84 14.64
C LEU A 136 -6.54 1.43 13.17
N GLY A 137 -7.64 0.88 12.64
CA GLY A 137 -7.81 0.46 11.25
C GLY A 137 -8.53 1.49 10.40
N LEU A 138 -7.94 2.68 10.22
CA LEU A 138 -8.45 3.74 9.35
C LEU A 138 -7.42 4.15 8.31
N GLY A 139 -7.88 4.73 7.21
CA GLY A 139 -7.00 5.24 6.16
C GLY A 139 -6.22 6.50 6.55
N MET A 140 -6.66 7.19 7.63
CA MET A 140 -5.98 8.36 8.18
C MET A 140 -6.27 8.48 9.67
N THR A 141 -5.33 9.06 10.44
CA THR A 141 -5.56 9.40 11.84
C THR A 141 -6.71 10.43 11.97
N PRO A 142 -7.75 10.13 12.76
CA PRO A 142 -8.96 10.96 12.74
C PRO A 142 -8.85 12.25 13.53
N SER A 143 -8.03 12.29 14.59
CA SER A 143 -8.05 13.41 15.57
C SER A 143 -6.74 14.20 15.67
N TRP A 144 -5.59 13.60 15.32
CA TRP A 144 -4.31 14.26 15.58
C TRP A 144 -3.90 15.21 14.45
N SER A 145 -3.34 16.36 14.85
CA SER A 145 -2.61 17.22 13.95
C SER A 145 -1.25 16.59 13.60
N ARG A 146 -0.69 16.97 12.47
CA ARG A 146 0.64 16.50 12.05
C ARG A 146 1.74 16.78 13.09
N ALA A 147 1.65 17.92 13.80
CA ALA A 147 2.61 18.31 14.83
C ALA A 147 2.61 17.38 16.06
N GLN A 148 1.52 16.67 16.31
CA GLN A 148 1.41 15.74 17.46
C GLN A 148 2.03 14.37 17.15
N ILE A 149 2.26 14.03 15.89
CA ILE A 149 2.72 12.70 15.50
C ILE A 149 4.23 12.59 15.68
N PRO A 150 4.71 11.60 16.43
CA PRO A 150 6.14 11.36 16.62
C PRO A 150 6.78 10.86 15.34
N VAL A 151 8.07 11.16 15.16
CA VAL A 151 8.84 10.70 14.01
C VAL A 151 9.66 9.47 14.39
N MET A 152 9.55 8.41 13.60
CA MET A 152 10.31 7.17 13.82
C MET A 152 11.78 7.33 13.41
N PRO A 153 12.73 6.64 14.08
CA PRO A 153 14.17 6.85 13.90
C PRO A 153 14.72 6.11 12.67
N LYS A 154 14.15 6.40 11.48
CA LYS A 154 14.64 5.90 10.19
C LYS A 154 15.23 7.03 9.37
N GLY A 155 16.49 6.92 8.96
CA GLY A 155 17.24 7.97 8.28
C GLY A 155 16.64 8.41 6.95
N ARG A 156 16.08 7.47 6.18
CA ARG A 156 15.40 7.78 4.91
C ARG A 156 14.24 8.76 5.10
N TYR A 157 13.55 8.71 6.22
CA TYR A 157 12.39 9.58 6.47
C TYR A 157 12.79 11.03 6.70
N LYS A 158 13.99 11.27 7.28
CA LYS A 158 14.51 12.64 7.41
C LYS A 158 14.74 13.28 6.04
N ILE A 159 15.27 12.52 5.08
CA ILE A 159 15.50 12.98 3.71
C ILE A 159 14.16 13.31 3.04
N MET A 160 13.21 12.38 3.11
CA MET A 160 11.88 12.54 2.53
C MET A 160 11.11 13.71 3.16
N THR A 161 11.18 13.89 4.49
CA THR A 161 10.56 15.01 5.22
C THR A 161 11.08 16.35 4.73
N ASN A 162 12.38 16.45 4.41
CA ASN A 162 12.99 17.68 3.92
C ASN A 162 12.69 17.95 2.44
N TYR A 163 12.44 16.91 1.67
CA TYR A 163 12.24 17.02 0.22
C TYR A 163 10.77 17.18 -0.18
N MET A 164 9.87 16.38 0.40
CA MET A 164 8.46 16.35 -0.02
C MET A 164 7.75 17.71 -0.02
N PRO A 165 7.98 18.62 0.95
CA PRO A 165 7.35 19.95 0.93
C PRO A 165 7.79 20.85 -0.24
N LYS A 166 8.84 20.46 -0.97
CA LYS A 166 9.33 21.21 -2.14
C LYS A 166 8.62 20.80 -3.43
N VAL A 167 7.97 19.65 -3.44
CA VAL A 167 7.41 19.02 -4.65
C VAL A 167 5.90 18.76 -4.56
N GLY A 168 5.28 18.90 -3.38
CA GLY A 168 3.85 18.74 -3.16
C GLY A 168 3.39 19.28 -1.82
N GLN A 169 2.08 19.51 -1.67
CA GLN A 169 1.50 20.09 -0.46
C GLN A 169 1.28 19.03 0.64
N TYR A 170 0.92 17.79 0.24
CA TYR A 170 0.48 16.76 1.16
C TYR A 170 1.52 15.69 1.48
N GLY A 171 2.77 15.83 1.02
CA GLY A 171 3.80 14.82 1.23
C GLY A 171 4.02 14.44 2.69
N LEU A 172 3.98 15.41 3.61
CA LEU A 172 4.11 15.14 5.04
C LEU A 172 2.84 14.53 5.65
N ASP A 173 1.66 14.87 5.14
CA ASP A 173 0.42 14.21 5.59
C ASP A 173 0.38 12.75 5.14
N MET A 174 0.81 12.46 3.92
CA MET A 174 0.98 11.10 3.44
C MET A 174 1.91 10.30 4.37
N MET A 175 3.09 10.84 4.66
CA MET A 175 4.12 10.17 5.46
C MET A 175 3.70 9.88 6.89
N TYR A 176 3.04 10.83 7.54
CA TYR A 176 2.83 10.77 8.98
C TYR A 176 1.43 10.35 9.41
N ARG A 177 0.42 10.50 8.56
CA ARG A 177 -0.98 10.44 8.99
C ARG A 177 -1.79 9.33 8.33
N THR A 178 -1.31 8.77 7.22
CA THR A 178 -2.10 7.81 6.42
C THR A 178 -1.70 6.38 6.66
N CYS A 179 -2.67 5.47 6.51
CA CYS A 179 -2.49 4.03 6.48
C CYS A 179 -3.18 3.43 5.25
N THR A 180 -2.62 2.36 4.75
CA THR A 180 -3.11 1.63 3.57
C THR A 180 -3.23 0.13 3.83
N VAL A 181 -3.97 -0.53 2.97
CA VAL A 181 -3.82 -1.95 2.68
C VAL A 181 -3.42 -2.11 1.22
N GLN A 182 -2.48 -3.01 0.93
CA GLN A 182 -1.92 -3.22 -0.41
C GLN A 182 -1.92 -4.71 -0.75
N THR A 183 -1.94 -5.01 -2.04
CA THR A 183 -1.91 -6.37 -2.55
C THR A 183 -0.85 -6.51 -3.62
N ASN A 184 -0.01 -7.53 -3.48
CA ASN A 184 1.08 -7.85 -4.40
C ASN A 184 0.74 -9.12 -5.17
N LEU A 185 0.70 -9.06 -6.49
CA LEU A 185 0.32 -10.16 -7.37
C LEU A 185 1.31 -10.38 -8.50
N ASP A 186 1.50 -11.63 -8.85
CA ASP A 186 2.44 -12.11 -9.85
C ASP A 186 1.89 -12.06 -11.28
N PHE A 187 2.79 -12.21 -12.25
CA PHE A 187 2.50 -12.29 -13.68
C PHE A 187 3.33 -13.38 -14.36
N SER A 188 2.77 -13.95 -15.43
CA SER A 188 3.35 -15.11 -16.14
C SER A 188 4.15 -14.75 -17.40
N SER A 189 4.04 -13.50 -17.85
CA SER A 189 4.76 -12.99 -19.00
C SER A 189 4.72 -11.45 -18.98
N GLU A 190 5.50 -10.80 -19.85
CA GLU A 190 5.39 -9.35 -20.03
C GLU A 190 4.01 -8.93 -20.54
N ALA A 191 3.42 -9.69 -21.45
CA ALA A 191 2.06 -9.41 -21.95
C ALA A 191 1.01 -9.55 -20.85
N ASP A 192 1.10 -10.55 -19.99
CA ASP A 192 0.24 -10.73 -18.82
C ASP A 192 0.44 -9.59 -17.81
N MET A 193 1.69 -9.19 -17.54
CA MET A 193 2.02 -8.04 -16.70
C MET A 193 1.36 -6.77 -17.23
N VAL A 194 1.50 -6.47 -18.52
CA VAL A 194 0.92 -5.26 -19.14
C VAL A 194 -0.61 -5.26 -19.02
N LYS A 195 -1.26 -6.40 -19.28
CA LYS A 195 -2.71 -6.51 -19.17
C LYS A 195 -3.18 -6.29 -17.73
N LYS A 196 -2.57 -6.99 -16.76
CA LYS A 196 -2.86 -6.85 -15.34
C LYS A 196 -2.61 -5.43 -14.83
N LEU A 197 -1.50 -4.80 -15.24
CA LEU A 197 -1.18 -3.41 -14.89
C LEU A 197 -2.26 -2.45 -15.40
N ARG A 198 -2.67 -2.57 -16.67
CA ARG A 198 -3.71 -1.74 -17.26
C ARG A 198 -5.05 -1.88 -16.53
N VAL A 199 -5.48 -3.12 -16.28
CA VAL A 199 -6.71 -3.39 -15.52
C VAL A 199 -6.62 -2.81 -14.13
N SER A 200 -5.52 -3.06 -13.41
CA SER A 200 -5.34 -2.60 -12.03
C SER A 200 -5.32 -1.07 -11.94
N VAL A 201 -4.60 -0.38 -12.83
CA VAL A 201 -4.56 1.10 -12.85
C VAL A 201 -5.94 1.67 -13.17
N ALA A 202 -6.65 1.13 -14.18
CA ALA A 202 -7.96 1.64 -14.57
C ALA A 202 -9.02 1.44 -13.48
N LEU A 203 -8.96 0.29 -12.77
CA LEU A 203 -9.93 -0.07 -11.74
C LEU A 203 -9.49 0.34 -10.32
N GLN A 204 -8.32 0.97 -10.15
CA GLN A 204 -7.88 1.42 -8.83
C GLN A 204 -8.88 2.39 -8.16
N PRO A 205 -9.53 3.34 -8.87
CA PRO A 205 -10.57 4.17 -8.27
C PRO A 205 -11.75 3.37 -7.70
N ILE A 206 -12.07 2.20 -8.28
CA ILE A 206 -13.12 1.32 -7.74
C ILE A 206 -12.67 0.74 -6.38
N ALA A 207 -11.44 0.25 -6.30
CA ALA A 207 -10.88 -0.20 -5.02
C ALA A 207 -10.84 0.95 -4.00
N THR A 208 -10.45 2.16 -4.41
CA THR A 208 -10.49 3.35 -3.54
C THR A 208 -11.88 3.58 -2.97
N ALA A 209 -12.95 3.51 -3.78
CA ALA A 209 -14.32 3.70 -3.29
C ALA A 209 -14.78 2.57 -2.35
N LEU A 210 -14.50 1.31 -2.70
CA LEU A 210 -14.85 0.14 -1.88
C LEU A 210 -14.18 0.14 -0.50
N PHE A 211 -13.00 0.77 -0.41
CA PHE A 211 -12.18 0.87 0.79
C PHE A 211 -12.06 2.30 1.33
N ALA A 212 -12.88 3.25 0.88
CA ALA A 212 -12.85 4.62 1.37
C ALA A 212 -13.13 4.66 2.87
N ASN A 213 -12.14 5.09 3.67
CA ASN A 213 -12.15 4.96 5.12
C ASN A 213 -11.31 6.05 5.83
N SER A 214 -11.30 7.27 5.27
CA SER A 214 -10.55 8.40 5.84
C SER A 214 -11.32 9.74 5.78
N PRO A 215 -12.57 9.79 6.33
CA PRO A 215 -13.41 10.98 6.21
C PRO A 215 -13.13 12.05 7.27
N PHE A 216 -12.16 11.85 8.18
CA PHE A 216 -11.88 12.77 9.28
C PHE A 216 -10.46 13.33 9.25
N THR A 217 -10.31 14.56 9.72
CA THR A 217 -9.04 15.23 9.94
C THR A 217 -9.18 16.14 11.16
N GLU A 218 -8.28 15.97 12.14
CA GLU A 218 -8.21 16.82 13.35
C GLU A 218 -9.55 16.96 14.07
N GLY A 219 -10.25 15.83 14.22
CA GLY A 219 -11.52 15.74 14.95
C GLY A 219 -12.76 16.14 14.15
N ASN A 220 -12.61 16.51 12.87
CA ASN A 220 -13.71 17.02 12.05
C ASN A 220 -13.88 16.21 10.76
N ALA A 221 -15.10 16.18 10.21
CA ALA A 221 -15.34 15.70 8.87
C ALA A 221 -14.61 16.59 7.84
N ASN A 222 -13.80 15.98 6.97
CA ASN A 222 -12.92 16.69 6.04
C ASN A 222 -13.53 16.92 4.65
N GLY A 223 -14.76 16.43 4.41
CA GLY A 223 -15.46 16.58 3.14
C GLY A 223 -15.07 15.57 2.07
N PHE A 224 -14.28 14.54 2.41
CA PHE A 224 -13.91 13.44 1.55
C PHE A 224 -14.37 12.10 2.15
N GLN A 225 -14.45 11.08 1.32
CA GLN A 225 -14.64 9.69 1.75
C GLN A 225 -13.29 8.98 1.90
N SER A 226 -12.33 9.26 0.99
CA SER A 226 -10.94 8.88 1.12
C SER A 226 -10.05 10.12 1.03
N PHE A 227 -9.78 10.76 2.15
CA PHE A 227 -8.84 11.89 2.17
C PHE A 227 -7.40 11.42 1.93
N ARG A 228 -7.07 10.18 2.30
CA ARG A 228 -5.79 9.58 1.93
C ARG A 228 -5.60 9.59 0.41
N SER A 229 -6.62 9.22 -0.35
CA SER A 229 -6.53 9.25 -1.81
C SER A 229 -6.37 10.68 -2.36
N GLU A 230 -7.03 11.68 -1.76
CA GLU A 230 -6.81 13.09 -2.10
C GLU A 230 -5.38 13.54 -1.82
N ILE A 231 -4.81 13.17 -0.67
CA ILE A 231 -3.42 13.45 -0.28
C ILE A 231 -2.43 12.99 -1.38
N TRP A 232 -2.64 11.79 -1.96
CA TRP A 232 -1.78 11.25 -3.00
C TRP A 232 -1.84 12.01 -4.34
N ARG A 233 -2.79 12.93 -4.52
CA ARG A 233 -2.87 13.77 -5.73
C ARG A 233 -1.82 14.89 -5.76
N ASP A 234 -1.31 15.30 -4.61
CA ASP A 234 -0.32 16.37 -4.50
C ASP A 234 0.74 16.04 -3.41
N THR A 235 1.39 14.89 -3.58
CA THR A 235 2.49 14.41 -2.72
C THR A 235 3.84 14.62 -3.40
N ASP A 236 4.06 13.96 -4.54
CA ASP A 236 5.22 14.09 -5.43
C ASP A 236 4.81 13.52 -6.80
N ASN A 237 4.32 14.37 -7.68
CA ASN A 237 3.71 13.95 -8.93
C ASN A 237 4.69 13.39 -9.97
N ALA A 238 6.00 13.51 -9.74
CA ALA A 238 6.99 12.85 -10.58
C ALA A 238 7.03 11.32 -10.38
N ARG A 239 6.52 10.83 -9.24
CA ARG A 239 6.59 9.42 -8.84
C ARG A 239 5.27 8.78 -8.47
N SER A 240 4.18 9.54 -8.39
CA SER A 240 2.82 9.07 -8.03
C SER A 240 1.83 9.23 -9.18
N GLY A 241 0.60 8.75 -9.00
CA GLY A 241 -0.51 8.95 -9.94
C GLY A 241 -0.81 7.76 -10.84
N MET A 242 -1.60 8.04 -11.88
CA MET A 242 -2.28 7.04 -12.73
C MET A 242 -1.43 6.50 -13.89
N ILE A 243 -0.19 6.96 -14.08
CA ILE A 243 0.73 6.52 -15.16
C ILE A 243 0.03 6.32 -16.52
N PRO A 244 -0.48 7.41 -17.16
CA PRO A 244 -1.30 7.31 -18.37
C PRO A 244 -0.60 6.59 -19.53
N TRP A 245 0.72 6.68 -19.62
CA TRP A 245 1.56 6.01 -20.61
C TRP A 245 1.52 4.48 -20.52
N ALA A 246 1.04 3.89 -19.42
CA ALA A 246 0.86 2.43 -19.31
C ALA A 246 -0.18 1.89 -20.33
N PHE A 247 -1.04 2.76 -20.87
CA PHE A 247 -2.06 2.40 -21.85
C PHE A 247 -1.64 2.64 -23.30
N GLU A 248 -0.45 3.20 -23.50
CA GLU A 248 0.12 3.46 -24.83
C GLU A 248 0.68 2.16 -25.45
N GLU A 249 0.84 2.16 -26.76
CA GLU A 249 1.57 1.11 -27.47
C GLU A 249 3.03 1.06 -27.00
N GLY A 250 3.63 -0.12 -27.01
CA GLY A 250 5.01 -0.31 -26.53
C GLY A 250 5.17 -0.33 -25.01
N MET A 251 4.08 -0.41 -24.23
CA MET A 251 4.19 -0.67 -22.79
C MET A 251 4.81 -2.04 -22.54
N GLY A 252 5.83 -2.06 -21.69
CA GLY A 252 6.55 -3.26 -21.26
C GLY A 252 7.56 -2.93 -20.15
N PHE A 253 8.44 -3.89 -19.84
CA PHE A 253 9.48 -3.70 -18.83
C PHE A 253 10.43 -2.58 -19.19
N GLU A 254 10.79 -2.43 -20.47
CA GLU A 254 11.67 -1.36 -20.93
C GLU A 254 11.05 0.02 -20.69
N ARG A 255 9.78 0.20 -21.02
CA ARG A 255 9.08 1.48 -20.82
C ARG A 255 8.98 1.83 -19.33
N TRP A 256 8.78 0.82 -18.46
CA TRP A 256 8.79 1.02 -17.01
C TRP A 256 10.16 1.43 -16.50
N VAL A 257 11.23 0.78 -17.00
CA VAL A 257 12.63 1.16 -16.64
C VAL A 257 12.91 2.60 -17.04
N ASP A 258 12.52 3.02 -18.25
CA ASP A 258 12.72 4.40 -18.70
C ASP A 258 12.01 5.41 -17.78
N TYR A 259 10.75 5.14 -17.43
CA TYR A 259 10.03 5.95 -16.45
C TYR A 259 10.78 6.00 -15.11
N ALA A 260 11.16 4.85 -14.56
CA ALA A 260 11.82 4.79 -13.27
C ALA A 260 13.17 5.52 -13.25
N LEU A 261 13.92 5.46 -14.36
CA LEU A 261 15.19 6.20 -14.52
C LEU A 261 14.97 7.73 -14.52
N ASP A 262 13.80 8.20 -14.95
CA ASP A 262 13.45 9.62 -15.01
C ASP A 262 12.87 10.15 -13.68
N VAL A 263 12.45 9.27 -12.78
CA VAL A 263 11.99 9.68 -11.43
C VAL A 263 13.18 10.20 -10.61
N PRO A 264 13.08 11.41 -10.00
CA PRO A 264 14.16 11.93 -9.17
C PRO A 264 14.42 11.02 -7.95
N MET A 265 15.70 10.84 -7.61
CA MET A 265 16.12 10.02 -6.47
C MET A 265 15.75 10.69 -5.13
N TYR A 266 15.66 9.90 -4.06
CA TYR A 266 15.64 10.41 -2.70
C TYR A 266 17.00 10.20 -2.00
N PHE A 267 17.50 9.00 -2.04
CA PHE A 267 18.71 8.61 -1.30
C PHE A 267 19.47 7.48 -2.01
N VAL A 268 20.71 7.33 -1.61
CA VAL A 268 21.53 6.13 -1.84
C VAL A 268 21.88 5.53 -0.48
N LYS A 269 21.80 4.21 -0.34
CA LYS A 269 22.16 3.52 0.90
C LYS A 269 23.58 2.95 0.80
N ARG A 270 24.43 3.23 1.81
CA ARG A 270 25.76 2.66 1.95
C ARG A 270 25.95 2.18 3.40
N GLY A 271 26.00 0.87 3.61
CA GLY A 271 25.95 0.29 4.95
C GLY A 271 24.68 0.73 5.68
N ASP A 272 24.83 1.27 6.88
CA ASP A 272 23.71 1.78 7.69
C ASP A 272 23.37 3.26 7.41
N ALA A 273 24.02 3.89 6.43
CA ALA A 273 23.82 5.30 6.14
C ALA A 273 22.93 5.50 4.90
N TYR A 274 21.95 6.39 5.04
CA TYR A 274 21.21 6.98 3.92
C TYR A 274 21.86 8.30 3.54
N ILE A 275 22.35 8.39 2.31
CA ILE A 275 23.00 9.58 1.75
C ILE A 275 21.94 10.35 0.96
N ASP A 276 21.76 11.62 1.31
CA ASP A 276 20.78 12.50 0.67
C ASP A 276 21.24 12.87 -0.74
N VAL A 277 20.48 12.44 -1.73
CA VAL A 277 20.61 12.80 -3.15
C VAL A 277 19.26 13.24 -3.72
N ALA A 278 18.37 13.74 -2.84
CA ALA A 278 17.01 14.07 -3.21
C ALA A 278 16.94 15.09 -4.36
N GLY A 279 16.17 14.73 -5.39
CA GLY A 279 16.02 15.52 -6.61
C GLY A 279 17.08 15.24 -7.68
N SER A 280 18.13 14.44 -7.42
CA SER A 280 19.12 14.10 -8.43
C SER A 280 18.61 13.03 -9.41
N SER A 281 19.20 12.99 -10.61
CA SER A 281 18.83 12.04 -11.67
C SER A 281 19.48 10.66 -11.43
N PHE A 282 18.67 9.60 -11.54
CA PHE A 282 19.21 8.24 -11.55
C PHE A 282 20.00 7.96 -12.84
N ARG A 283 19.65 8.60 -13.97
CA ARG A 283 20.41 8.48 -15.22
C ARG A 283 21.83 9.04 -15.06
N ASP A 284 21.95 10.21 -14.41
CA ASP A 284 23.27 10.79 -14.14
C ASP A 284 24.10 9.91 -13.20
N PHE A 285 23.46 9.27 -12.23
CA PHE A 285 24.13 8.28 -11.39
C PHE A 285 24.58 7.06 -12.20
N PHE A 286 23.73 6.60 -13.11
CA PHE A 286 24.04 5.48 -14.00
C PHE A 286 25.25 5.80 -14.92
N ASP A 287 25.38 7.05 -15.37
CA ASP A 287 26.48 7.52 -16.19
C ASP A 287 27.74 7.90 -15.38
N GLY A 288 27.73 7.75 -14.06
CA GLY A 288 28.85 8.15 -13.17
C GLY A 288 29.00 9.67 -13.00
N LYS A 289 27.93 10.43 -13.29
CA LYS A 289 27.89 11.90 -13.23
C LYS A 289 27.24 12.46 -11.97
N ASN A 290 26.78 11.61 -11.05
CA ASN A 290 26.14 12.06 -9.82
C ASN A 290 27.15 12.78 -8.92
N SER A 291 26.84 14.00 -8.50
CA SER A 291 27.77 14.85 -7.74
C SER A 291 28.13 14.28 -6.35
N ALA A 292 27.25 13.50 -5.73
CA ALA A 292 27.51 12.83 -4.46
C ALA A 292 28.36 11.55 -4.62
N PHE A 293 28.38 10.97 -5.83
CA PHE A 293 29.08 9.72 -6.16
C PHE A 293 29.84 9.87 -7.49
N PRO A 294 30.85 10.76 -7.55
CA PRO A 294 31.57 11.02 -8.79
C PRO A 294 32.32 9.75 -9.25
N ASN A 295 32.13 9.40 -10.52
CA ASN A 295 32.69 8.21 -11.17
C ASN A 295 32.22 6.85 -10.60
N GLU A 296 31.19 6.84 -9.70
CA GLU A 296 30.56 5.60 -9.27
C GLU A 296 29.31 5.32 -10.14
N ARG A 297 29.03 4.05 -10.33
CA ARG A 297 27.78 3.55 -10.93
C ARG A 297 26.86 2.98 -9.85
N PRO A 298 25.55 3.05 -10.03
CA PRO A 298 24.61 2.42 -9.12
C PRO A 298 24.78 0.90 -9.11
N THR A 299 24.39 0.30 -8.00
CA THR A 299 24.34 -1.14 -7.80
C THR A 299 22.92 -1.67 -7.99
N LEU A 300 22.73 -3.00 -8.04
CA LEU A 300 21.39 -3.62 -8.01
C LEU A 300 20.60 -3.23 -6.75
N SER A 301 21.28 -3.08 -5.61
CA SER A 301 20.65 -2.56 -4.39
C SER A 301 20.17 -1.13 -4.54
N ASP A 302 20.93 -0.27 -5.20
CA ASP A 302 20.52 1.12 -5.47
C ASP A 302 19.28 1.15 -6.37
N TRP A 303 19.22 0.30 -7.39
CA TRP A 303 18.05 0.17 -8.25
C TRP A 303 16.82 -0.32 -7.47
N ALA A 304 16.94 -1.39 -6.69
CA ALA A 304 15.84 -1.91 -5.89
C ALA A 304 15.32 -0.89 -4.87
N ASN A 305 16.22 -0.15 -4.22
CA ASN A 305 15.88 0.93 -3.30
C ASN A 305 15.19 2.08 -4.03
N HIS A 306 15.67 2.47 -5.21
CA HIS A 306 15.05 3.52 -6.01
C HIS A 306 13.62 3.14 -6.42
N LEU A 307 13.39 1.92 -6.93
CA LEU A 307 12.05 1.42 -7.23
C LEU A 307 11.12 1.43 -6.01
N SER A 308 11.65 1.23 -4.80
CA SER A 308 10.87 1.31 -3.56
C SER A 308 10.36 2.71 -3.25
N THR A 309 10.93 3.75 -3.88
CA THR A 309 10.54 5.16 -3.71
C THR A 309 9.62 5.69 -4.80
N ILE A 310 9.15 4.85 -5.71
CA ILE A 310 8.20 5.19 -6.78
C ILE A 310 6.80 4.75 -6.34
N PHE A 311 5.83 5.65 -6.37
CA PHE A 311 4.53 5.49 -5.70
C PHE A 311 3.31 5.70 -6.60
N PRO A 312 3.23 5.12 -7.82
CA PRO A 312 2.02 5.21 -8.62
C PRO A 312 0.87 4.41 -7.96
N GLU A 313 -0.34 4.56 -8.48
CA GLU A 313 -1.52 3.81 -8.00
C GLU A 313 -1.32 2.28 -8.08
N VAL A 314 -0.56 1.82 -9.08
CA VAL A 314 -0.09 0.44 -9.18
C VAL A 314 1.39 0.46 -9.52
N ARG A 315 2.20 -0.14 -8.67
CA ARG A 315 3.65 -0.18 -8.83
C ARG A 315 4.11 -1.52 -9.42
N LEU A 316 4.95 -1.46 -10.44
CA LEU A 316 5.65 -2.64 -10.95
C LEU A 316 7.01 -2.79 -10.26
N LYS A 317 7.21 -3.95 -9.68
CA LYS A 317 8.49 -4.50 -9.22
C LYS A 317 8.69 -5.85 -9.93
N ARG A 318 9.08 -6.90 -9.21
CA ARG A 318 8.99 -8.29 -9.68
C ARG A 318 7.59 -8.89 -9.54
N TYR A 319 6.63 -8.03 -9.22
CA TYR A 319 5.20 -8.27 -9.06
C TYR A 319 4.47 -6.94 -9.24
N LEU A 320 3.17 -6.96 -9.34
CA LEU A 320 2.32 -5.77 -9.35
C LEU A 320 1.79 -5.52 -7.94
N GLU A 321 1.88 -4.28 -7.49
CA GLU A 321 1.47 -3.84 -6.16
C GLU A 321 0.36 -2.79 -6.29
N MET A 322 -0.87 -3.17 -5.93
CA MET A 322 -2.05 -2.31 -5.92
C MET A 322 -2.10 -1.54 -4.59
N ARG A 323 -2.12 -0.19 -4.65
CA ARG A 323 -1.77 0.71 -3.54
C ARG A 323 -2.86 1.70 -3.12
N GLY A 324 -3.94 1.84 -3.87
CA GLY A 324 -4.90 2.95 -3.74
C GLY A 324 -5.98 2.76 -2.67
N ALA A 325 -6.00 1.66 -1.91
CA ALA A 325 -6.98 1.44 -0.85
C ALA A 325 -6.56 2.08 0.47
N ASP A 326 -7.53 2.65 1.21
CA ASP A 326 -7.32 3.10 2.58
C ASP A 326 -7.09 1.91 3.53
N GLY A 327 -6.41 2.14 4.67
CA GLY A 327 -6.38 1.22 5.79
C GLY A 327 -7.80 0.98 6.32
N VAL A 328 -8.10 -0.27 6.69
CA VAL A 328 -9.44 -0.71 7.13
C VAL A 328 -9.34 -1.61 8.36
N PRO A 329 -10.44 -1.81 9.10
CA PRO A 329 -10.49 -2.76 10.20
C PRO A 329 -10.17 -4.20 9.75
N TRP A 330 -9.77 -5.02 10.69
CA TRP A 330 -9.26 -6.37 10.49
C TRP A 330 -10.19 -7.28 9.67
N ASP A 331 -11.49 -7.16 9.82
CA ASP A 331 -12.49 -7.98 9.14
C ASP A 331 -12.59 -7.68 7.63
N ARG A 332 -12.10 -6.51 7.20
CA ARG A 332 -12.08 -6.07 5.79
C ARG A 332 -10.71 -6.28 5.11
N LEU A 333 -9.63 -6.49 5.86
CA LEU A 333 -8.29 -6.59 5.29
C LEU A 333 -8.15 -7.67 4.21
N PRO A 334 -8.64 -8.92 4.39
CA PRO A 334 -8.52 -9.96 3.37
C PRO A 334 -9.38 -9.71 2.12
N ALA A 335 -10.33 -8.78 2.20
CA ALA A 335 -11.22 -8.50 1.08
C ALA A 335 -10.49 -7.79 -0.08
N LEU A 336 -9.42 -7.02 0.18
CA LEU A 336 -8.65 -6.39 -0.89
C LEU A 336 -7.86 -7.42 -1.72
N PRO A 337 -7.03 -8.31 -1.13
CA PRO A 337 -6.41 -9.37 -1.93
C PRO A 337 -7.44 -10.30 -2.57
N ALA A 338 -8.56 -10.62 -1.91
CA ALA A 338 -9.62 -11.41 -2.54
C ALA A 338 -10.19 -10.73 -3.80
N PHE A 339 -10.42 -9.42 -3.75
CA PHE A 339 -10.90 -8.64 -4.89
C PHE A 339 -9.92 -8.69 -6.06
N TRP A 340 -8.65 -8.38 -5.81
CA TRP A 340 -7.64 -8.33 -6.87
C TRP A 340 -7.27 -9.73 -7.40
N VAL A 341 -7.18 -10.73 -6.53
CA VAL A 341 -6.95 -12.13 -6.94
C VAL A 341 -8.09 -12.64 -7.82
N GLY A 342 -9.35 -12.36 -7.43
CA GLY A 342 -10.51 -12.74 -8.21
C GLY A 342 -10.58 -12.11 -9.59
N LEU A 343 -10.06 -10.89 -9.74
CA LEU A 343 -10.01 -10.20 -11.04
C LEU A 343 -8.78 -10.57 -11.87
N LEU A 344 -7.61 -10.82 -11.26
CA LEU A 344 -6.34 -10.87 -11.97
C LEU A 344 -5.75 -12.29 -12.11
N TYR A 345 -6.16 -13.26 -11.28
CA TYR A 345 -5.66 -14.62 -11.30
C TYR A 345 -6.61 -15.62 -11.97
N ASP A 346 -7.63 -15.11 -12.62
CA ASP A 346 -8.58 -15.87 -13.46
C ASP A 346 -8.72 -15.15 -14.81
N ASP A 347 -8.34 -15.81 -15.90
CA ASP A 347 -8.26 -15.19 -17.22
C ASP A 347 -9.63 -14.67 -17.70
N VAL A 348 -10.72 -15.38 -17.38
CA VAL A 348 -12.08 -14.97 -17.76
C VAL A 348 -12.48 -13.68 -17.05
N SER A 349 -12.18 -13.57 -15.74
CA SER A 349 -12.43 -12.34 -14.98
C SER A 349 -11.51 -11.21 -15.42
N LEU A 350 -10.24 -11.51 -15.72
CA LEU A 350 -9.28 -10.51 -16.20
C LEU A 350 -9.71 -9.92 -17.56
N ASP A 351 -10.18 -10.77 -18.49
CA ASP A 351 -10.72 -10.34 -19.77
C ASP A 351 -11.96 -9.48 -19.61
N ALA A 352 -12.90 -9.90 -18.80
CA ALA A 352 -14.11 -9.13 -18.51
C ALA A 352 -13.81 -7.79 -17.80
N ALA A 353 -12.87 -7.77 -16.88
CA ALA A 353 -12.43 -6.55 -16.20
C ALA A 353 -11.73 -5.57 -17.18
N TRP A 354 -10.95 -6.11 -18.13
CA TRP A 354 -10.40 -5.30 -19.20
C TRP A 354 -11.49 -4.73 -20.13
N ASP A 355 -12.51 -5.52 -20.45
CA ASP A 355 -13.65 -5.07 -21.28
C ASP A 355 -14.41 -3.89 -20.66
N ILE A 356 -14.49 -3.81 -19.33
CA ILE A 356 -15.06 -2.65 -18.63
C ILE A 356 -14.26 -1.38 -18.93
N ALA A 357 -12.92 -1.45 -18.90
CA ALA A 357 -12.05 -0.28 -18.83
C ALA A 357 -11.29 0.04 -20.14
N LYS A 358 -11.21 -0.90 -21.09
CA LYS A 358 -10.36 -0.76 -22.30
C LYS A 358 -10.63 0.46 -23.17
N HIS A 359 -11.85 0.97 -23.10
CA HIS A 359 -12.27 2.15 -23.90
C HIS A 359 -12.22 3.48 -23.12
N TRP A 360 -11.84 3.47 -21.83
CA TRP A 360 -11.66 4.69 -21.08
C TRP A 360 -10.36 5.38 -21.53
N ASN A 361 -10.47 6.62 -21.92
CA ASN A 361 -9.29 7.41 -22.29
C ASN A 361 -8.54 7.92 -21.02
N ALA A 362 -7.39 8.56 -21.22
CA ALA A 362 -6.56 9.04 -20.11
C ALA A 362 -7.27 10.09 -19.25
N GLN A 363 -8.02 11.01 -19.89
CA GLN A 363 -8.75 12.06 -19.18
C GLN A 363 -9.90 11.48 -18.36
N GLU A 364 -10.64 10.50 -18.90
CA GLU A 364 -11.73 9.82 -18.18
C GLU A 364 -11.20 9.08 -16.96
N ARG A 365 -10.08 8.34 -17.09
CA ARG A 365 -9.44 7.65 -15.95
C ARG A 365 -8.95 8.64 -14.91
N GLN A 366 -8.33 9.74 -15.32
CA GLN A 366 -7.85 10.77 -14.40
C GLN A 366 -9.02 11.47 -13.70
N ALA A 367 -10.06 11.86 -14.41
CA ALA A 367 -11.24 12.48 -13.83
C ALA A 367 -11.91 11.57 -12.79
N LEU A 368 -12.06 10.27 -13.10
CA LEU A 368 -12.58 9.31 -12.15
C LEU A 368 -11.69 9.23 -10.89
N ARG A 369 -10.37 9.16 -11.06
CA ARG A 369 -9.42 9.14 -9.96
C ARG A 369 -9.53 10.40 -9.09
N ASP A 370 -9.79 11.55 -9.70
CA ASP A 370 -9.90 12.85 -9.02
C ASP A 370 -11.24 13.01 -8.26
N ASP A 371 -12.30 12.43 -8.77
CA ASP A 371 -13.64 12.53 -8.20
C ASP A 371 -13.89 11.55 -7.04
N VAL A 372 -13.33 10.34 -7.13
CA VAL A 372 -13.61 9.25 -6.19
C VAL A 372 -13.27 9.59 -4.73
N PRO A 373 -12.17 10.28 -4.40
CA PRO A 373 -11.87 10.65 -3.02
C PRO A 373 -13.00 11.39 -2.32
N ARG A 374 -13.74 12.22 -3.05
CA ARG A 374 -14.84 13.03 -2.53
C ARG A 374 -16.20 12.38 -2.68
N PHE A 375 -16.48 11.81 -3.85
CA PHE A 375 -17.82 11.37 -4.22
C PHE A 375 -18.05 9.85 -4.02
N GLY A 376 -16.98 9.05 -3.81
CA GLY A 376 -17.08 7.61 -3.63
C GLY A 376 -17.90 6.95 -4.74
N PHE A 377 -18.92 6.19 -4.38
CA PHE A 377 -19.81 5.52 -5.34
C PHE A 377 -20.63 6.47 -6.24
N LYS A 378 -20.77 7.74 -5.86
CA LYS A 378 -21.47 8.76 -6.66
C LYS A 378 -20.59 9.39 -7.75
N ALA A 379 -19.28 9.12 -7.76
CA ALA A 379 -18.43 9.47 -8.88
C ALA A 379 -18.94 8.82 -10.17
N ARG A 380 -18.57 9.37 -11.31
CA ARG A 380 -19.07 8.90 -12.62
C ARG A 380 -17.92 8.60 -13.56
N ILE A 381 -18.11 7.56 -14.34
CA ILE A 381 -17.31 7.27 -15.52
C ILE A 381 -18.26 7.21 -16.72
N ARG A 382 -18.15 8.18 -17.65
CA ARG A 382 -19.09 8.37 -18.74
C ARG A 382 -20.52 8.53 -18.22
N ASP A 383 -21.45 7.69 -18.67
CA ASP A 383 -22.87 7.66 -18.32
C ASP A 383 -23.19 6.83 -17.08
N ARG A 384 -22.22 6.09 -16.52
CA ARG A 384 -22.42 5.18 -15.38
C ARG A 384 -21.97 5.81 -14.06
N TYR A 385 -22.69 5.52 -12.97
CA TYR A 385 -22.19 5.72 -11.62
C TYR A 385 -21.12 4.68 -11.28
N LEU A 386 -20.12 5.09 -10.49
CA LEU A 386 -19.08 4.18 -10.04
C LEU A 386 -19.61 3.00 -9.24
N PHE A 387 -20.73 3.18 -8.52
CA PHE A 387 -21.44 2.12 -7.84
C PHE A 387 -21.77 0.91 -8.74
N GLU A 388 -22.25 1.19 -9.96
CA GLU A 388 -22.62 0.14 -10.92
C GLU A 388 -21.38 -0.63 -11.39
N VAL A 389 -20.29 0.09 -11.62
CA VAL A 389 -19.00 -0.53 -12.01
C VAL A 389 -18.40 -1.31 -10.85
N ALA A 390 -18.48 -0.80 -9.62
CA ALA A 390 -17.99 -1.48 -8.43
C ALA A 390 -18.76 -2.80 -8.19
N LYS A 391 -20.08 -2.79 -8.34
CA LYS A 391 -20.93 -3.99 -8.25
C LYS A 391 -20.52 -5.04 -9.29
N GLU A 392 -20.29 -4.61 -10.52
CA GLU A 392 -19.84 -5.49 -11.62
C GLU A 392 -18.46 -6.09 -11.29
N CYS A 393 -17.48 -5.28 -10.86
CA CYS A 393 -16.15 -5.73 -10.49
C CYS A 393 -16.17 -6.72 -9.31
N VAL A 394 -16.98 -6.48 -8.26
CA VAL A 394 -17.13 -7.42 -7.13
C VAL A 394 -17.74 -8.73 -7.61
N THR A 395 -18.71 -8.68 -8.54
CA THR A 395 -19.31 -9.89 -9.14
C THR A 395 -18.29 -10.69 -9.95
N LEU A 396 -17.46 -10.01 -10.75
CA LEU A 396 -16.38 -10.65 -11.51
C LEU A 396 -15.33 -11.26 -10.60
N ALA A 397 -14.89 -10.54 -9.55
CA ALA A 397 -13.96 -11.05 -8.56
C ALA A 397 -14.49 -12.32 -7.88
N HIS A 398 -15.77 -12.30 -7.47
CA HIS A 398 -16.43 -13.48 -6.89
C HIS A 398 -16.42 -14.68 -7.87
N ALA A 399 -16.77 -14.44 -9.14
CA ALA A 399 -16.78 -15.48 -10.15
C ALA A 399 -15.36 -16.05 -10.41
N GLY A 400 -14.33 -15.19 -10.42
CA GLY A 400 -12.93 -15.60 -10.57
C GLY A 400 -12.44 -16.47 -9.41
N LEU A 401 -12.70 -16.05 -8.17
CA LEU A 401 -12.35 -16.85 -6.99
C LEU A 401 -13.06 -18.21 -6.99
N ARG A 402 -14.33 -18.24 -7.41
CA ARG A 402 -15.09 -19.48 -7.52
C ARG A 402 -14.49 -20.44 -8.55
N ARG A 403 -14.06 -19.94 -9.72
CA ARG A 403 -13.37 -20.77 -10.75
C ARG A 403 -11.99 -21.21 -10.30
N ARG A 404 -11.29 -20.37 -9.55
CA ARG A 404 -9.99 -20.68 -8.93
C ARG A 404 -10.09 -21.85 -7.95
N ALA A 405 -11.25 -22.04 -7.31
CA ALA A 405 -11.64 -23.19 -6.49
C ALA A 405 -10.60 -23.58 -5.40
N ARG A 406 -9.96 -22.60 -4.76
CA ARG A 406 -9.10 -22.84 -3.60
C ARG A 406 -9.95 -22.96 -2.35
N LEU A 407 -9.89 -24.12 -1.71
CA LEU A 407 -10.73 -24.45 -0.56
C LEU A 407 -9.94 -24.38 0.74
N ASP A 408 -10.61 -23.93 1.81
CA ASP A 408 -10.12 -24.06 3.17
C ASP A 408 -10.36 -25.50 3.70
N HIS A 409 -9.91 -25.76 4.92
CA HIS A 409 -10.07 -27.09 5.55
C HIS A 409 -11.52 -27.45 5.89
N PHE A 410 -12.47 -26.51 5.75
CA PHE A 410 -13.91 -26.74 5.87
C PHE A 410 -14.61 -26.90 4.51
N GLY A 411 -13.86 -26.90 3.41
CA GLY A 411 -14.38 -27.01 2.05
C GLY A 411 -15.02 -25.72 1.51
N ARG A 412 -14.74 -24.56 2.11
CA ARG A 412 -15.25 -23.26 1.66
C ARG A 412 -14.21 -22.60 0.75
N ASP A 413 -14.66 -22.02 -0.35
CA ASP A 413 -13.79 -21.32 -1.29
C ASP A 413 -13.45 -19.88 -0.82
N GLU A 414 -12.56 -19.21 -1.56
CA GLU A 414 -12.05 -17.88 -1.21
C GLU A 414 -13.10 -16.78 -1.35
N THR A 415 -14.27 -17.04 -1.95
CA THR A 415 -15.34 -16.05 -2.14
C THR A 415 -15.85 -15.47 -0.82
N ARG A 416 -15.74 -16.25 0.28
CA ARG A 416 -16.11 -15.79 1.62
C ARG A 416 -15.38 -14.51 2.05
N HIS A 417 -14.17 -14.29 1.55
CA HIS A 417 -13.38 -13.10 1.87
C HIS A 417 -13.88 -11.83 1.17
N LEU A 418 -14.80 -11.96 0.20
CA LEU A 418 -15.49 -10.84 -0.44
C LEU A 418 -16.77 -10.39 0.31
N GLU A 419 -17.22 -11.11 1.35
CA GLU A 419 -18.42 -10.74 2.10
C GLU A 419 -18.44 -9.28 2.58
N PRO A 420 -17.32 -8.67 3.07
CA PRO A 420 -17.33 -7.26 3.45
C PRO A 420 -17.63 -6.33 2.27
N LEU A 421 -17.14 -6.66 1.06
CA LEU A 421 -17.43 -5.87 -0.14
C LEU A 421 -18.85 -6.09 -0.64
N GLN A 422 -19.37 -7.31 -0.53
CA GLN A 422 -20.77 -7.60 -0.85
C GLN A 422 -21.72 -6.80 0.04
N ARG A 423 -21.46 -6.76 1.36
CA ARG A 423 -22.24 -5.92 2.31
C ARG A 423 -22.15 -4.42 1.93
N THR A 424 -20.98 -3.94 1.53
CA THR A 424 -20.79 -2.56 1.06
C THR A 424 -21.62 -2.25 -0.20
N ILE A 425 -21.66 -3.18 -1.15
CA ILE A 425 -22.50 -3.07 -2.36
C ILE A 425 -23.99 -3.17 -2.02
N GLU A 426 -24.40 -4.09 -1.15
CA GLU A 426 -25.80 -4.23 -0.72
C GLU A 426 -26.31 -3.00 0.03
N ALA A 427 -25.47 -2.40 0.87
CA ALA A 427 -25.79 -1.15 1.56
C ALA A 427 -25.83 0.06 0.62
N GLY A 428 -25.17 -0.01 -0.55
CA GLY A 428 -25.04 1.11 -1.49
C GLY A 428 -24.23 2.30 -0.94
N ARG A 429 -23.39 2.07 0.09
CA ARG A 429 -22.64 3.09 0.82
C ARG A 429 -21.21 2.63 1.06
N THR A 430 -20.28 3.57 1.00
CA THR A 430 -18.88 3.31 1.34
C THR A 430 -18.70 3.20 2.86
N PRO A 431 -17.59 2.59 3.34
CA PRO A 431 -17.26 2.59 4.77
C PRO A 431 -17.20 4.01 5.38
N ALA A 432 -16.69 4.98 4.62
CA ALA A 432 -16.64 6.37 5.04
C ALA A 432 -18.02 7.00 5.20
N GLU A 433 -18.99 6.70 4.32
CA GLU A 433 -20.37 7.19 4.47
C GLU A 433 -21.03 6.62 5.72
N GLU A 434 -20.83 5.31 6.02
CA GLU A 434 -21.30 4.71 7.26
C GLU A 434 -20.70 5.38 8.50
N MET A 435 -19.42 5.71 8.45
CA MET A 435 -18.72 6.39 9.55
C MET A 435 -19.20 7.84 9.73
N LEU A 436 -19.46 8.57 8.62
CA LEU A 436 -20.02 9.91 8.67
C LEU A 436 -21.46 9.94 9.23
N GLU A 437 -22.28 8.93 8.93
CA GLU A 437 -23.59 8.80 9.55
C GLU A 437 -23.48 8.62 11.09
N LYS A 438 -22.54 7.79 11.56
CA LYS A 438 -22.28 7.64 12.99
C LYS A 438 -21.81 8.98 13.61
N PHE A 439 -20.90 9.68 12.93
CA PHE A 439 -20.38 10.98 13.38
C PHE A 439 -21.49 12.02 13.56
N HIS A 440 -22.37 12.16 12.59
CA HIS A 440 -23.50 13.11 12.68
C HIS A 440 -24.65 12.61 13.58
N GLY A 441 -24.72 11.33 13.84
CA GLY A 441 -25.75 10.66 14.66
C GLY A 441 -25.24 10.30 16.06
N PRO A 442 -25.00 8.99 16.35
CA PRO A 442 -24.71 8.50 17.70
C PRO A 442 -23.41 9.06 18.29
N TRP A 443 -22.41 9.42 17.48
CA TRP A 443 -21.15 9.98 17.96
C TRP A 443 -21.24 11.49 18.27
N LYS A 444 -22.35 12.15 17.96
CA LYS A 444 -22.63 13.56 18.31
C LYS A 444 -21.53 14.53 17.87
N GLY A 445 -20.92 14.32 16.72
CA GLY A 445 -19.84 15.15 16.19
C GLY A 445 -18.47 14.91 16.83
N SER A 446 -18.27 13.79 17.53
CA SER A 446 -16.98 13.39 18.08
C SER A 446 -16.39 12.22 17.27
N VAL A 447 -15.08 12.22 17.05
CA VAL A 447 -14.35 11.10 16.44
C VAL A 447 -13.83 10.08 17.46
N GLU A 448 -13.95 10.38 18.76
CA GLU A 448 -13.45 9.52 19.84
C GLU A 448 -13.99 8.08 19.77
N PRO A 449 -15.30 7.82 19.48
CA PRO A 449 -15.79 6.47 19.37
C PRO A 449 -15.14 5.62 18.27
N ALA A 450 -14.46 6.24 17.31
CA ALA A 450 -13.72 5.50 16.28
C ALA A 450 -12.57 4.68 16.87
N TYR A 451 -11.96 5.13 17.97
CA TYR A 451 -10.89 4.39 18.64
C TYR A 451 -11.34 3.11 19.33
N ASP A 452 -12.65 3.00 19.63
CA ASP A 452 -13.25 1.78 20.16
C ASP A 452 -13.81 0.88 19.03
N GLU A 453 -14.52 1.49 18.06
CA GLU A 453 -15.26 0.75 17.05
C GLU A 453 -14.41 0.26 15.86
N TYR A 454 -13.28 0.91 15.58
CA TYR A 454 -12.37 0.61 14.45
C TYR A 454 -10.97 0.18 14.92
N ALA A 455 -10.82 -0.10 16.22
CA ALA A 455 -9.60 -0.69 16.77
C ALA A 455 -9.48 -2.20 16.44
N PHE A 456 -8.25 -2.69 16.47
CA PHE A 456 -7.91 -4.11 16.30
C PHE A 456 -7.96 -4.87 17.62
#